data_df4ac763788899341be31a4409893ba5
#
_entry.id   df4ac763788899341be31a4409893ba5
#
_cell.length_a   1.000
_cell.length_b   1.000
_cell.length_c   1.000
_cell.angle_alpha   90.00
_cell.angle_beta   90.00
_cell.angle_gamma   90.00
#
_symmetry.space_group_name_H-M   'P 1'
#
loop_
_entity.id
_entity.type
_entity.pdbx_description
1 polymer ?
#
loop_
_entity_poly.entity_id
_entity_poly.type
_entity_poly.pdbx_seq_one_letter_code
_entity_poly.pdbx_strand_id
1 'polypeptide(L)'
;MDLIEAKQNFERSSRHPWENARLKTILHLFSRELEHANNEDGYILDLGCGDAWLINQLSQFYPNIQFVGIDIFFEGDDIKDLKELYQNSSLNLFKTLDNFHTAFEEIRFHAALMLDVVEHVEDDRAFIQELIESNTIDRDTKILVTVPAYQSLFSSHDHYMKHFRRYTRNTLGRLFMDLGITVERSSYFFFSLWLSRWFFVKFMDSETTKENTALAKWDKSRFITSLITGVLLIDAKIGLLSNRLGLGIPGLSVFAKGQLADR
;
A
#
# COMPACT_ATOMS: atom_id res chain seq x y z
N MET A 1 5.54 0.19 -0.21
CA MET A 1 6.54 -0.37 0.76
C MET A 1 7.87 0.28 0.47
N ASP A 2 8.57 0.78 1.47
CA ASP A 2 9.85 1.44 1.23
C ASP A 2 10.90 0.42 0.76
N LEU A 3 11.63 0.77 -0.26
CA LEU A 3 12.65 -0.09 -0.85
C LEU A 3 13.88 -0.29 0.01
N ILE A 4 14.19 0.66 0.88
CA ILE A 4 15.24 0.46 1.88
C ILE A 4 14.84 -0.72 2.78
N GLU A 5 13.55 -0.84 3.09
CA GLU A 5 12.99 -1.98 3.82
C GLU A 5 12.86 -3.23 2.94
N ALA A 6 12.47 -3.08 1.67
CA ALA A 6 12.32 -4.19 0.74
C ALA A 6 13.66 -4.93 0.52
N LYS A 7 14.76 -4.22 0.21
CA LYS A 7 16.09 -4.82 0.03
C LYS A 7 16.59 -5.56 1.28
N GLN A 8 16.19 -5.11 2.50
CA GLN A 8 16.51 -5.83 3.74
C GLN A 8 15.60 -7.05 3.97
N ASN A 9 14.46 -7.15 3.29
CA ASN A 9 13.48 -8.23 3.47
C ASN A 9 13.80 -9.48 2.66
N PHE A 10 14.61 -9.40 1.59
CA PHE A 10 15.01 -10.56 0.78
C PHE A 10 15.67 -11.68 1.58
N GLU A 11 16.34 -11.36 2.68
CA GLU A 11 17.05 -12.33 3.53
C GLU A 11 16.22 -12.81 4.75
N ARG A 12 14.96 -12.39 4.91
CA ARG A 12 14.19 -12.65 6.14
C ARG A 12 13.43 -13.96 6.09
N SER A 13 13.58 -14.75 7.13
CA SER A 13 12.81 -15.99 7.37
C SER A 13 11.33 -15.75 7.71
N SER A 14 10.94 -14.53 8.12
CA SER A 14 9.56 -14.16 8.43
C SER A 14 9.31 -12.66 8.22
N ARG A 15 8.16 -12.33 7.63
CA ARG A 15 7.71 -10.95 7.45
C ARG A 15 7.32 -10.31 8.78
N HIS A 16 7.46 -8.98 8.82
CA HIS A 16 7.04 -8.22 9.99
C HIS A 16 5.52 -8.38 10.25
N PRO A 17 5.07 -8.48 11.51
CA PRO A 17 3.64 -8.64 11.84
C PRO A 17 2.74 -7.57 11.20
N TRP A 18 3.24 -6.35 11.06
CA TRP A 18 2.54 -5.24 10.43
C TRP A 18 2.26 -5.52 8.94
N GLU A 19 3.23 -6.03 8.18
CA GLU A 19 3.06 -6.39 6.76
C GLU A 19 2.00 -7.48 6.60
N ASN A 20 2.04 -8.51 7.45
CA ASN A 20 1.04 -9.58 7.47
C ASN A 20 -0.37 -9.06 7.81
N ALA A 21 -0.48 -8.14 8.78
CA ALA A 21 -1.75 -7.54 9.14
C ALA A 21 -2.28 -6.62 8.03
N ARG A 22 -1.39 -5.87 7.37
CA ARG A 22 -1.71 -5.04 6.22
C ARG A 22 -2.25 -5.87 5.05
N LEU A 23 -1.55 -6.93 4.64
CA LEU A 23 -2.02 -7.85 3.60
C LEU A 23 -3.46 -8.32 3.88
N LYS A 24 -3.73 -8.82 5.08
CA LYS A 24 -5.07 -9.32 5.46
C LYS A 24 -6.11 -8.20 5.52
N THR A 25 -5.70 -6.98 5.87
CA THR A 25 -6.59 -5.81 5.84
C THR A 25 -6.95 -5.44 4.40
N ILE A 26 -5.99 -5.45 3.49
CA ILE A 26 -6.21 -5.19 2.06
C ILE A 26 -7.10 -6.27 1.45
N LEU A 27 -6.83 -7.54 1.72
CA LEU A 27 -7.71 -8.65 1.32
C LEU A 27 -9.16 -8.42 1.75
N HIS A 28 -9.38 -7.95 2.99
CA HIS A 28 -10.72 -7.64 3.49
C HIS A 28 -11.35 -6.40 2.82
N LEU A 29 -10.56 -5.36 2.57
CA LEU A 29 -11.04 -4.11 1.99
C LEU A 29 -11.38 -4.25 0.51
N PHE A 30 -10.68 -5.13 -0.19
CA PHE A 30 -10.70 -5.27 -1.64
C PHE A 30 -11.19 -6.64 -2.14
N SER A 31 -11.77 -7.46 -1.24
CA SER A 31 -12.21 -8.82 -1.55
C SER A 31 -13.13 -8.91 -2.75
N ARG A 32 -14.11 -7.98 -2.88
CA ARG A 32 -15.07 -7.99 -3.99
C ARG A 32 -14.40 -7.71 -5.33
N GLU A 33 -13.49 -6.77 -5.36
CA GLU A 33 -12.75 -6.36 -6.56
C GLU A 33 -11.78 -7.48 -6.97
N LEU A 34 -11.13 -8.12 -6.01
CA LEU A 34 -10.27 -9.28 -6.25
C LEU A 34 -11.07 -10.49 -6.74
N GLU A 35 -12.23 -10.79 -6.15
CA GLU A 35 -13.12 -11.85 -6.60
C GLU A 35 -13.63 -11.58 -8.03
N HIS A 36 -14.01 -10.33 -8.32
CA HIS A 36 -14.47 -9.95 -9.66
C HIS A 36 -13.36 -10.13 -10.70
N ALA A 37 -12.17 -9.57 -10.45
CA ALA A 37 -11.03 -9.72 -11.32
C ALA A 37 -10.62 -11.20 -11.53
N ASN A 38 -10.70 -12.02 -10.46
CA ASN A 38 -10.36 -13.45 -10.54
C ASN A 38 -11.35 -14.26 -11.39
N ASN A 39 -12.63 -13.85 -11.42
CA ASN A 39 -13.64 -14.50 -12.24
C ASN A 39 -13.56 -14.12 -13.72
N GLU A 40 -12.87 -13.03 -14.04
CA GLU A 40 -12.73 -12.49 -15.40
C GLU A 40 -11.31 -12.64 -15.96
N ASP A 41 -10.44 -13.42 -15.32
CA ASP A 41 -9.03 -13.54 -15.68
C ASP A 41 -8.35 -12.15 -15.82
N GLY A 42 -8.67 -11.26 -14.86
CA GLY A 42 -8.41 -9.84 -14.96
C GLY A 42 -7.01 -9.43 -14.51
N TYR A 43 -6.75 -8.12 -14.61
CA TYR A 43 -5.47 -7.52 -14.26
C TYR A 43 -5.62 -6.60 -13.05
N ILE A 44 -4.64 -6.66 -12.13
CA ILE A 44 -4.51 -5.73 -11.00
C ILE A 44 -3.13 -5.10 -11.03
N LEU A 45 -3.12 -3.78 -10.93
CA LEU A 45 -1.91 -2.95 -10.87
C LEU A 45 -1.52 -2.68 -9.41
N ASP A 46 -0.26 -2.86 -9.07
CA ASP A 46 0.36 -2.42 -7.81
C ASP A 46 1.50 -1.45 -8.12
N LEU A 47 1.24 -0.16 -7.93
CA LEU A 47 2.22 0.91 -8.11
C LEU A 47 3.03 1.07 -6.82
N GLY A 48 4.37 1.05 -6.94
CA GLY A 48 5.27 1.00 -5.80
C GLY A 48 5.21 -0.36 -5.10
N CYS A 49 5.27 -1.45 -5.89
CA CYS A 49 5.10 -2.82 -5.40
C CYS A 49 6.25 -3.32 -4.50
N GLY A 50 7.35 -2.56 -4.42
CA GLY A 50 8.54 -2.93 -3.65
C GLY A 50 9.12 -4.28 -4.09
N ASP A 51 9.24 -5.22 -3.16
CA ASP A 51 9.70 -6.58 -3.44
C ASP A 51 8.61 -7.51 -4.00
N ALA A 52 7.48 -6.97 -4.43
CA ALA A 52 6.34 -7.70 -4.99
C ALA A 52 5.72 -8.77 -4.06
N TRP A 53 6.14 -8.81 -2.78
CA TRP A 53 5.66 -9.83 -1.83
C TRP A 53 4.13 -9.80 -1.67
N LEU A 54 3.54 -8.61 -1.58
CA LEU A 54 2.10 -8.46 -1.36
C LEU A 54 1.32 -9.07 -2.53
N ILE A 55 1.64 -8.70 -3.76
CA ILE A 55 0.95 -9.23 -4.95
C ILE A 55 1.24 -10.72 -5.17
N ASN A 56 2.43 -11.20 -4.80
CA ASN A 56 2.73 -12.63 -4.78
C ASN A 56 1.86 -13.39 -3.75
N GLN A 57 1.58 -12.81 -2.59
CA GLN A 57 0.65 -13.42 -1.63
C GLN A 57 -0.80 -13.37 -2.14
N LEU A 58 -1.23 -12.26 -2.77
CA LEU A 58 -2.57 -12.14 -3.35
C LEU A 58 -2.81 -13.19 -4.44
N SER A 59 -1.83 -13.46 -5.30
CA SER A 59 -1.96 -14.43 -6.38
C SER A 59 -2.18 -15.88 -5.90
N GLN A 60 -1.76 -16.20 -4.67
CA GLN A 60 -2.04 -17.50 -4.07
C GLN A 60 -3.51 -17.69 -3.70
N PHE A 61 -4.24 -16.61 -3.43
CA PHE A 61 -5.68 -16.63 -3.15
C PHE A 61 -6.52 -16.43 -4.41
N TYR A 62 -5.97 -15.77 -5.42
CA TYR A 62 -6.64 -15.39 -6.67
C TYR A 62 -5.79 -15.79 -7.88
N PRO A 63 -5.78 -17.10 -8.22
CA PRO A 63 -4.84 -17.66 -9.19
C PRO A 63 -5.10 -17.23 -10.65
N ASN A 64 -6.29 -16.73 -10.96
CA ASN A 64 -6.62 -16.30 -12.32
C ASN A 64 -6.27 -14.83 -12.58
N ILE A 65 -5.91 -14.06 -11.54
CA ILE A 65 -5.51 -12.66 -11.70
C ILE A 65 -4.07 -12.58 -12.21
N GLN A 66 -3.85 -11.74 -13.21
CA GLN A 66 -2.53 -11.27 -13.60
C GLN A 66 -2.17 -10.01 -12.80
N PHE A 67 -1.16 -10.08 -11.96
CA PHE A 67 -0.68 -8.95 -11.20
C PHE A 67 0.43 -8.23 -11.94
N VAL A 68 0.30 -6.91 -12.07
CA VAL A 68 1.32 -6.02 -12.65
C VAL A 68 1.89 -5.19 -11.52
N GLY A 69 3.16 -5.43 -11.18
CA GLY A 69 3.90 -4.67 -10.18
C GLY A 69 4.85 -3.69 -10.85
N ILE A 70 4.78 -2.42 -10.47
CA ILE A 70 5.66 -1.37 -10.97
C ILE A 70 6.40 -0.74 -9.81
N ASP A 71 7.73 -0.68 -9.91
CA ASP A 71 8.54 0.03 -8.92
C ASP A 71 9.77 0.69 -9.56
N ILE A 72 9.83 2.04 -9.47
CA ILE A 72 10.90 2.85 -10.08
C ILE A 72 12.29 2.54 -9.54
N PHE A 73 12.36 1.88 -8.42
CA PHE A 73 13.60 1.54 -7.75
C PHE A 73 14.16 0.17 -8.12
N PHE A 74 13.50 -0.60 -8.98
CA PHE A 74 14.10 -1.80 -9.53
C PHE A 74 15.38 -1.44 -10.29
N GLU A 75 16.50 -2.05 -9.90
CA GLU A 75 17.81 -1.83 -10.48
C GLU A 75 18.46 -3.16 -10.89
N GLY A 76 19.30 -3.14 -11.90
CA GLY A 76 20.06 -4.31 -12.33
C GLY A 76 19.20 -5.53 -12.59
N ASP A 77 19.44 -6.60 -11.84
CA ASP A 77 18.76 -7.90 -11.96
C ASP A 77 17.58 -8.06 -10.98
N ASP A 78 17.18 -7.03 -10.23
CA ASP A 78 16.12 -7.11 -9.19
C ASP A 78 14.85 -7.84 -9.70
N ILE A 79 14.35 -7.46 -10.90
CA ILE A 79 13.16 -8.10 -11.50
C ILE A 79 13.41 -9.58 -11.79
N LYS A 80 14.59 -9.93 -12.29
CA LYS A 80 14.96 -11.31 -12.58
C LYS A 80 15.04 -12.12 -11.29
N ASP A 81 15.71 -11.59 -10.27
CA ASP A 81 15.85 -12.23 -8.97
C ASP A 81 14.51 -12.48 -8.30
N LEU A 82 13.56 -11.49 -8.38
CA LEU A 82 12.20 -11.65 -7.88
C LEU A 82 11.41 -12.72 -8.64
N LYS A 83 11.54 -12.78 -9.98
CA LYS A 83 10.88 -13.82 -10.77
C LYS A 83 11.44 -15.21 -10.46
N GLU A 84 12.76 -15.32 -10.26
CA GLU A 84 13.40 -16.57 -9.84
C GLU A 84 12.99 -16.98 -8.41
N LEU A 85 12.88 -16.00 -7.48
CA LEU A 85 12.47 -16.23 -6.10
C LEU A 85 11.03 -16.74 -6.00
N TYR A 86 10.10 -16.08 -6.67
CA TYR A 86 8.67 -16.40 -6.54
C TYR A 86 8.22 -17.51 -7.49
N GLN A 87 8.88 -17.70 -8.63
CA GLN A 87 8.52 -18.67 -9.66
C GLN A 87 7.02 -18.65 -10.02
N ASN A 88 6.47 -17.42 -10.05
CA ASN A 88 5.04 -17.18 -10.19
C ASN A 88 4.74 -16.49 -11.53
N SER A 89 4.09 -17.22 -12.44
CA SER A 89 3.76 -16.74 -13.79
C SER A 89 2.68 -15.65 -13.82
N SER A 90 1.94 -15.47 -12.71
CA SER A 90 0.93 -14.41 -12.61
C SER A 90 1.54 -13.04 -12.24
N LEU A 91 2.86 -12.96 -11.98
CA LEU A 91 3.55 -11.73 -11.65
C LEU A 91 4.25 -11.12 -12.87
N ASN A 92 3.83 -9.95 -13.27
CA ASN A 92 4.41 -9.15 -14.33
C ASN A 92 5.06 -7.90 -13.71
N LEU A 93 6.39 -7.86 -13.63
CA LEU A 93 7.14 -6.81 -12.94
C LEU A 93 7.83 -5.88 -13.93
N PHE A 94 7.72 -4.57 -13.71
CA PHE A 94 8.27 -3.52 -14.54
C PHE A 94 8.87 -2.39 -13.71
N LYS A 95 9.87 -1.71 -14.26
CA LYS A 95 10.47 -0.54 -13.61
C LYS A 95 9.58 0.70 -13.76
N THR A 96 8.96 0.89 -14.93
CA THR A 96 8.15 2.08 -15.25
C THR A 96 6.86 1.69 -15.97
N LEU A 97 5.88 2.59 -15.97
CA LEU A 97 4.68 2.46 -16.76
C LEU A 97 4.98 2.36 -18.26
N ASP A 98 5.95 3.10 -18.78
CA ASP A 98 6.37 3.03 -20.18
C ASP A 98 6.86 1.63 -20.56
N ASN A 99 7.63 0.98 -19.67
CA ASN A 99 8.06 -0.40 -19.90
C ASN A 99 6.88 -1.35 -19.95
N PHE A 100 5.86 -1.14 -19.10
CA PHE A 100 4.62 -1.91 -19.13
C PHE A 100 3.85 -1.67 -20.41
N HIS A 101 3.58 -0.42 -20.80
CA HIS A 101 2.84 -0.09 -22.03
C HIS A 101 3.55 -0.55 -23.31
N THR A 102 4.89 -0.66 -23.30
CA THR A 102 5.65 -1.24 -24.40
C THR A 102 5.46 -2.76 -24.51
N ALA A 103 5.29 -3.44 -23.38
CA ALA A 103 5.15 -4.89 -23.31
C ALA A 103 3.70 -5.37 -23.51
N PHE A 104 2.73 -4.53 -23.16
CA PHE A 104 1.31 -4.85 -23.22
C PHE A 104 0.54 -3.71 -23.89
N GLU A 105 -0.19 -4.05 -24.94
CA GLU A 105 -1.12 -3.14 -25.61
C GLU A 105 -2.52 -3.30 -24.99
N GLU A 106 -3.18 -2.19 -24.68
CA GLU A 106 -4.60 -2.10 -24.29
C GLU A 106 -5.08 -2.98 -23.11
N ILE A 107 -4.24 -3.19 -22.08
CA ILE A 107 -4.71 -3.84 -20.86
C ILE A 107 -5.54 -2.86 -20.02
N ARG A 108 -6.71 -3.32 -19.57
CA ARG A 108 -7.54 -2.64 -18.57
C ARG A 108 -7.34 -3.26 -17.20
N PHE A 109 -7.12 -2.42 -16.20
CA PHE A 109 -7.00 -2.86 -14.84
C PHE A 109 -8.35 -2.83 -14.13
N HIS A 110 -8.73 -3.95 -13.51
CA HIS A 110 -9.88 -4.02 -12.60
C HIS A 110 -9.64 -3.20 -11.34
N ALA A 111 -8.38 -3.13 -10.93
CA ALA A 111 -7.98 -2.32 -9.78
C ALA A 111 -6.54 -1.81 -9.90
N ALA A 112 -6.31 -0.64 -9.28
CA ALA A 112 -5.00 -0.04 -9.07
C ALA A 112 -4.77 0.18 -7.57
N LEU A 113 -3.68 -0.38 -7.07
CA LEU A 113 -3.23 -0.26 -5.69
C LEU A 113 -2.08 0.74 -5.63
N MET A 114 -2.14 1.69 -4.70
CA MET A 114 -1.06 2.62 -4.34
C MET A 114 -0.89 2.55 -2.82
N LEU A 115 -0.05 1.65 -2.37
CA LEU A 115 0.05 1.27 -0.97
C LEU A 115 1.31 1.84 -0.34
N ASP A 116 1.18 2.98 0.36
CA ASP A 116 2.25 3.81 0.89
C ASP A 116 3.23 4.24 -0.23
N VAL A 117 2.66 4.97 -1.21
CA VAL A 117 3.36 5.48 -2.40
C VAL A 117 3.18 6.98 -2.52
N VAL A 118 1.95 7.45 -2.38
CA VAL A 118 1.56 8.83 -2.70
C VAL A 118 2.26 9.85 -1.79
N GLU A 119 2.60 9.47 -0.56
CA GLU A 119 3.39 10.28 0.37
C GLU A 119 4.84 10.49 -0.06
N HIS A 120 5.37 9.64 -0.94
CA HIS A 120 6.73 9.75 -1.49
C HIS A 120 6.80 10.60 -2.75
N VAL A 121 5.67 11.06 -3.25
CA VAL A 121 5.58 11.87 -4.46
C VAL A 121 5.42 13.34 -4.07
N GLU A 122 6.26 14.23 -4.62
CA GLU A 122 6.22 15.66 -4.30
C GLU A 122 4.92 16.30 -4.80
N ASP A 123 4.50 16.00 -6.03
CA ASP A 123 3.20 16.39 -6.59
C ASP A 123 2.30 15.16 -6.75
N ASP A 124 1.62 14.84 -5.65
CA ASP A 124 0.70 13.70 -5.56
C ASP A 124 -0.48 13.81 -6.54
N ARG A 125 -0.92 15.04 -6.81
CA ARG A 125 -1.99 15.30 -7.76
C ARG A 125 -1.55 15.04 -9.20
N ALA A 126 -0.42 15.60 -9.62
CA ALA A 126 0.12 15.38 -10.96
C ALA A 126 0.38 13.90 -11.22
N PHE A 127 0.91 13.17 -10.23
CA PHE A 127 1.16 11.74 -10.32
C PHE A 127 -0.12 10.94 -10.63
N ILE A 128 -1.20 11.14 -9.87
CA ILE A 128 -2.46 10.40 -10.12
C ILE A 128 -3.13 10.89 -11.40
N GLN A 129 -3.02 12.19 -11.72
CA GLN A 129 -3.55 12.76 -12.95
C GLN A 129 -2.90 12.11 -14.19
N GLU A 130 -1.59 11.89 -14.18
CA GLU A 130 -0.87 11.20 -15.25
C GLU A 130 -1.39 9.77 -15.49
N LEU A 131 -1.68 9.03 -14.41
CA LEU A 131 -2.27 7.69 -14.51
C LEU A 131 -3.66 7.70 -15.17
N ILE A 132 -4.44 8.75 -14.94
CA ILE A 132 -5.75 8.94 -15.54
C ILE A 132 -5.61 9.34 -17.03
N GLU A 133 -4.72 10.30 -17.32
CA GLU A 133 -4.51 10.81 -18.68
C GLU A 133 -3.89 9.77 -19.62
N SER A 134 -3.06 8.88 -19.09
CA SER A 134 -2.49 7.74 -19.84
C SER A 134 -3.45 6.55 -19.99
N ASN A 135 -4.69 6.66 -19.51
CA ASN A 135 -5.66 5.56 -19.43
C ASN A 135 -5.17 4.31 -18.67
N THR A 136 -4.13 4.45 -17.84
CA THR A 136 -3.70 3.40 -16.92
C THR A 136 -4.77 3.14 -15.86
N ILE A 137 -5.46 4.23 -15.44
CA ILE A 137 -6.66 4.19 -14.59
C ILE A 137 -7.82 4.76 -15.41
N ASP A 138 -8.83 3.96 -15.64
CA ASP A 138 -10.06 4.33 -16.33
C ASP A 138 -11.28 4.28 -15.37
N ARG A 139 -12.50 4.42 -15.92
CA ARG A 139 -13.73 4.46 -15.12
C ARG A 139 -14.11 3.13 -14.52
N ASP A 140 -13.63 2.03 -15.09
CA ASP A 140 -13.91 0.68 -14.61
C ASP A 140 -12.87 0.26 -13.56
N THR A 141 -11.75 0.99 -13.47
CA THR A 141 -10.66 0.72 -12.53
C THR A 141 -11.02 1.16 -11.11
N LYS A 142 -11.05 0.23 -10.17
CA LYS A 142 -11.14 0.53 -8.73
C LYS A 142 -9.80 0.94 -8.18
N ILE A 143 -9.76 2.03 -7.43
CA ILE A 143 -8.54 2.61 -6.89
C ILE A 143 -8.51 2.39 -5.38
N LEU A 144 -7.41 1.87 -4.85
CA LEU A 144 -7.13 1.81 -3.42
C LEU A 144 -5.81 2.52 -3.12
N VAL A 145 -5.89 3.57 -2.34
CA VAL A 145 -4.73 4.28 -1.81
C VAL A 145 -4.66 4.06 -0.30
N THR A 146 -3.51 3.67 0.22
CA THR A 146 -3.18 3.73 1.65
C THR A 146 -1.98 4.63 1.85
N VAL A 147 -2.03 5.46 2.90
CA VAL A 147 -0.95 6.41 3.23
C VAL A 147 -0.84 6.58 4.75
N PRO A 148 0.31 7.03 5.27
CA PRO A 148 0.47 7.39 6.68
C PRO A 148 -0.49 8.49 7.10
N ALA A 149 -1.10 8.32 8.28
CA ALA A 149 -2.09 9.26 8.78
C ALA A 149 -1.47 10.34 9.66
N TYR A 150 -2.13 11.53 9.64
CA TYR A 150 -1.90 12.71 10.48
C TYR A 150 -0.53 13.37 10.35
N GLN A 151 -0.53 14.59 9.76
CA GLN A 151 0.66 15.43 9.65
C GLN A 151 1.30 15.75 11.02
N SER A 152 0.52 15.77 12.10
CA SER A 152 1.02 15.94 13.47
C SER A 152 1.90 14.80 13.99
N LEU A 153 1.92 13.66 13.29
CA LEU A 153 2.80 12.52 13.58
C LEU A 153 4.03 12.47 12.66
N PHE A 154 4.21 13.48 11.82
CA PHE A 154 5.39 13.60 10.97
C PHE A 154 6.63 13.80 11.84
N SER A 155 7.70 13.07 11.57
CA SER A 155 8.87 13.01 12.44
C SER A 155 10.15 12.71 11.67
N SER A 156 11.26 12.56 12.39
CA SER A 156 12.56 12.16 11.83
C SER A 156 12.49 10.88 11.00
N HIS A 157 11.63 9.94 11.38
CA HIS A 157 11.39 8.72 10.60
C HIS A 157 10.79 9.01 9.22
N ASP A 158 9.81 9.92 9.11
CA ASP A 158 9.24 10.28 7.81
C ASP A 158 10.29 10.95 6.89
N HIS A 159 11.15 11.78 7.46
CA HIS A 159 12.28 12.35 6.72
C HIS A 159 13.24 11.27 6.22
N TYR A 160 13.56 10.28 7.06
CA TYR A 160 14.41 9.15 6.69
C TYR A 160 13.79 8.34 5.53
N MET A 161 12.47 8.11 5.60
CA MET A 161 11.69 7.41 4.58
C MET A 161 11.41 8.28 3.34
N LYS A 162 11.85 9.54 3.32
CA LYS A 162 11.63 10.51 2.25
C LYS A 162 10.15 10.80 1.98
N HIS A 163 9.32 10.78 3.03
CA HIS A 163 7.94 11.23 2.92
C HIS A 163 7.89 12.75 2.75
N PHE A 164 7.05 13.24 1.86
CA PHE A 164 6.74 14.66 1.75
C PHE A 164 5.65 15.08 2.73
N ARG A 165 4.69 14.17 3.01
CA ARG A 165 3.52 14.49 3.84
C ARG A 165 2.86 13.25 4.44
N ARG A 166 1.92 13.51 5.38
CA ARG A 166 0.95 12.55 5.89
C ARG A 166 -0.46 13.07 5.65
N TYR A 167 -1.43 12.20 5.61
CA TYR A 167 -2.80 12.53 5.21
C TYR A 167 -3.80 12.38 6.34
N THR A 168 -4.96 13.00 6.16
CA THR A 168 -6.18 12.70 6.88
C THR A 168 -7.22 12.17 5.90
N ARG A 169 -8.33 11.62 6.38
CA ARG A 169 -9.46 11.26 5.51
C ARG A 169 -9.91 12.44 4.64
N ASN A 170 -9.92 13.64 5.22
CA ASN A 170 -10.36 14.85 4.51
C ASN A 170 -9.35 15.26 3.43
N THR A 171 -8.05 15.24 3.69
CA THR A 171 -7.04 15.64 2.70
C THR A 171 -6.93 14.61 1.58
N LEU A 172 -6.94 13.31 1.89
CA LEU A 172 -6.95 12.26 0.89
C LEU A 172 -8.26 12.26 0.08
N GLY A 173 -9.41 12.48 0.73
CA GLY A 173 -10.69 12.60 0.05
C GLY A 173 -10.78 13.81 -0.87
N ARG A 174 -10.18 14.96 -0.50
CA ARG A 174 -10.07 16.13 -1.39
C ARG A 174 -9.20 15.85 -2.60
N LEU A 175 -8.03 15.21 -2.41
CA LEU A 175 -7.17 14.80 -3.52
C LEU A 175 -7.95 13.96 -4.54
N PHE A 176 -8.74 12.99 -4.09
CA PHE A 176 -9.59 12.17 -4.94
C PHE A 176 -10.65 13.01 -5.67
N MET A 177 -11.40 13.84 -4.93
CA MET A 177 -12.44 14.69 -5.50
C MET A 177 -11.91 15.68 -6.55
N ASP A 178 -10.75 16.28 -6.29
CA ASP A 178 -10.09 17.22 -7.21
C ASP A 178 -9.66 16.55 -8.53
N LEU A 179 -9.46 15.24 -8.51
CA LEU A 179 -9.12 14.40 -9.65
C LEU A 179 -10.34 13.72 -10.32
N GLY A 180 -11.55 14.06 -9.86
CA GLY A 180 -12.78 13.45 -10.37
C GLY A 180 -12.98 12.01 -9.92
N ILE A 181 -12.31 11.57 -8.83
CA ILE A 181 -12.47 10.24 -8.24
C ILE A 181 -13.54 10.32 -7.15
N THR A 182 -14.60 9.54 -7.30
CA THR A 182 -15.65 9.38 -6.27
C THR A 182 -15.14 8.45 -5.17
N VAL A 183 -15.09 8.95 -3.92
CA VAL A 183 -14.71 8.15 -2.76
C VAL A 183 -15.87 7.26 -2.33
N GLU A 184 -15.74 5.96 -2.50
CA GLU A 184 -16.73 4.97 -2.05
C GLU A 184 -16.57 4.65 -0.56
N ARG A 185 -15.33 4.58 -0.10
CA ARG A 185 -15.00 4.24 1.28
C ARG A 185 -13.67 4.85 1.69
N SER A 186 -13.62 5.41 2.90
CA SER A 186 -12.40 5.92 3.52
C SER A 186 -12.44 5.67 5.02
N SER A 187 -11.33 5.26 5.61
CA SER A 187 -11.22 5.01 7.05
C SER A 187 -9.77 5.04 7.51
N TYR A 188 -9.60 5.14 8.83
CA TYR A 188 -8.33 4.88 9.50
C TYR A 188 -8.27 3.42 9.97
N PHE A 189 -7.06 2.90 10.14
CA PHE A 189 -6.79 1.58 10.72
C PHE A 189 -5.46 1.59 11.49
N PHE A 190 -5.25 0.59 12.37
CA PHE A 190 -4.12 0.47 13.28
C PHE A 190 -4.05 1.57 14.35
N PHE A 191 -5.09 1.62 15.21
CA PHE A 191 -5.16 2.54 16.34
C PHE A 191 -4.03 2.32 17.36
N SER A 192 -3.71 1.08 17.70
CA SER A 192 -2.65 0.76 18.67
C SER A 192 -1.28 1.28 18.20
N LEU A 193 -1.01 1.17 16.88
CA LEU A 193 0.20 1.72 16.28
C LEU A 193 0.18 3.25 16.23
N TRP A 194 -1.00 3.86 16.03
CA TRP A 194 -1.17 5.30 16.13
C TRP A 194 -0.81 5.81 17.53
N LEU A 195 -1.32 5.14 18.57
CA LEU A 195 -1.07 5.51 19.97
C LEU A 195 0.42 5.42 20.30
N SER A 196 1.09 4.33 19.90
CA SER A 196 2.53 4.16 20.11
C SER A 196 3.35 5.23 19.37
N ARG A 197 2.96 5.54 18.11
CA ARG A 197 3.61 6.57 17.32
C ARG A 197 3.41 7.96 17.92
N TRP A 198 2.19 8.29 18.35
CA TRP A 198 1.87 9.54 19.00
C TRP A 198 2.74 9.76 20.26
N PHE A 199 2.86 8.70 21.09
CA PHE A 199 3.71 8.75 22.28
C PHE A 199 5.18 8.98 21.91
N PHE A 200 5.68 8.25 20.91
CA PHE A 200 7.06 8.39 20.44
C PHE A 200 7.33 9.82 19.95
N VAL A 201 6.52 10.34 19.05
CA VAL A 201 6.69 11.70 18.50
C VAL A 201 6.63 12.76 19.58
N LYS A 202 5.74 12.59 20.56
CA LYS A 202 5.56 13.60 21.62
C LYS A 202 6.66 13.62 22.68
N PHE A 203 7.26 12.47 22.97
CA PHE A 203 8.15 12.32 24.13
C PHE A 203 9.57 11.85 23.79
N MET A 204 9.80 11.25 22.64
CA MET A 204 11.05 10.58 22.30
C MET A 204 11.69 11.07 21.00
N ASP A 205 10.94 11.70 20.11
CA ASP A 205 11.45 12.15 18.82
C ASP A 205 12.35 13.37 19.04
N SER A 206 13.65 13.14 18.97
CA SER A 206 14.68 14.18 18.99
C SER A 206 15.55 14.04 17.74
N GLU A 207 16.12 15.15 17.26
CA GLU A 207 16.98 15.16 16.07
C GLU A 207 18.19 14.21 16.15
N THR A 208 18.53 13.77 17.37
CA THR A 208 19.65 12.84 17.63
C THR A 208 19.29 11.35 17.42
N THR A 209 18.02 11.02 17.20
CA THR A 209 17.55 9.62 17.06
C THR A 209 17.60 9.12 15.60
N LYS A 210 18.35 9.79 14.73
CA LYS A 210 18.35 9.57 13.27
C LYS A 210 18.78 8.18 12.80
N GLU A 211 19.47 7.39 13.62
CA GLU A 211 20.05 6.12 13.16
C GLU A 211 19.28 4.85 13.60
N ASN A 212 18.34 4.96 14.55
CA ASN A 212 17.76 3.77 15.19
C ASN A 212 16.27 3.52 14.85
N THR A 213 15.68 4.27 13.93
CA THR A 213 14.25 4.16 13.57
C THR A 213 13.98 3.36 12.28
N ALA A 214 14.98 2.79 11.65
CA ALA A 214 14.74 1.71 10.70
C ALA A 214 13.95 0.62 11.45
N LEU A 215 12.89 0.09 10.86
CA LEU A 215 12.13 -1.02 11.44
C LEU A 215 13.15 -2.07 11.89
N ALA A 216 13.27 -2.21 13.21
CA ALA A 216 14.26 -3.09 13.81
C ALA A 216 14.10 -4.47 13.16
N LYS A 217 15.22 -5.06 12.72
CA LYS A 217 15.23 -6.37 12.06
C LYS A 217 14.32 -7.31 12.84
N TRP A 218 13.18 -7.69 12.26
CA TRP A 218 12.22 -8.56 12.91
C TRP A 218 12.76 -9.98 12.95
N ASP A 219 13.22 -10.41 14.12
CA ASP A 219 13.84 -11.71 14.34
C ASP A 219 13.11 -12.46 15.47
N LYS A 220 11.78 -12.48 15.43
CA LYS A 220 10.97 -13.17 16.43
C LYS A 220 10.38 -14.46 15.86
N SER A 221 10.07 -15.41 16.77
CA SER A 221 9.47 -16.69 16.40
C SER A 221 8.15 -16.49 15.64
N ARG A 222 7.79 -17.46 14.79
CA ARG A 222 6.52 -17.48 14.05
C ARG A 222 5.31 -17.33 14.97
N PHE A 223 5.39 -17.87 16.19
CA PHE A 223 4.31 -17.78 17.18
C PHE A 223 4.09 -16.30 17.61
N ILE A 224 5.16 -15.61 17.98
CA ILE A 224 5.10 -14.18 18.36
C ILE A 224 4.61 -13.32 17.17
N THR A 225 5.13 -13.58 15.99
CA THR A 225 4.70 -12.90 14.76
C THR A 225 3.20 -13.08 14.54
N SER A 226 2.68 -14.30 14.65
CA SER A 226 1.27 -14.61 14.47
C SER A 226 0.39 -13.96 15.54
N LEU A 227 0.83 -13.96 16.80
CA LEU A 227 0.10 -13.33 17.89
C LEU A 227 -0.04 -11.81 17.67
N ILE A 228 1.06 -11.13 17.38
CA ILE A 228 1.04 -9.67 17.13
C ILE A 228 0.23 -9.35 15.87
N THR A 229 0.37 -10.15 14.80
CA THR A 229 -0.46 -10.01 13.60
C THR A 229 -1.96 -10.12 13.96
N GLY A 230 -2.33 -11.09 14.81
CA GLY A 230 -3.70 -11.27 15.28
C GLY A 230 -4.23 -10.04 16.03
N VAL A 231 -3.44 -9.46 16.92
CA VAL A 231 -3.79 -8.23 17.65
C VAL A 231 -4.00 -7.07 16.68
N LEU A 232 -3.07 -6.87 15.74
CA LEU A 232 -3.18 -5.80 14.73
C LEU A 232 -4.39 -5.98 13.81
N LEU A 233 -4.79 -7.20 13.51
CA LEU A 233 -5.99 -7.47 12.72
C LEU A 233 -7.29 -7.15 13.46
N ILE A 234 -7.35 -7.45 14.76
CA ILE A 234 -8.48 -7.06 15.60
C ILE A 234 -8.55 -5.54 15.68
N ASP A 235 -7.43 -4.90 15.92
CA ASP A 235 -7.31 -3.44 15.93
C ASP A 235 -7.78 -2.81 14.60
N ALA A 236 -7.30 -3.31 13.46
CA ALA A 236 -7.74 -2.85 12.15
C ALA A 236 -9.26 -3.02 11.96
N LYS A 237 -9.83 -4.17 12.31
CA LYS A 237 -11.27 -4.43 12.23
C LYS A 237 -12.09 -3.48 13.10
N ILE A 238 -11.65 -3.20 14.33
CA ILE A 238 -12.28 -2.22 15.22
C ILE A 238 -12.25 -0.84 14.57
N GLY A 239 -11.11 -0.39 14.05
CA GLY A 239 -10.99 0.88 13.34
C GLY A 239 -11.93 0.99 12.15
N LEU A 240 -12.00 -0.04 11.31
CA LEU A 240 -12.89 -0.10 10.15
C LEU A 240 -14.38 -0.12 10.53
N LEU A 241 -14.74 -0.81 11.61
CA LEU A 241 -16.13 -0.89 12.09
C LEU A 241 -16.55 0.41 12.74
N SER A 242 -15.72 1.01 13.58
CA SER A 242 -16.03 2.27 14.27
C SER A 242 -16.31 3.40 13.29
N ASN A 243 -15.57 3.48 12.21
CA ASN A 243 -15.82 4.47 11.16
C ASN A 243 -17.17 4.25 10.43
N ARG A 244 -17.64 3.00 10.28
CA ARG A 244 -18.98 2.71 9.75
C ARG A 244 -20.08 3.20 10.69
N LEU A 245 -19.81 3.23 11.99
CA LEU A 245 -20.71 3.72 13.04
C LEU A 245 -20.60 5.23 13.29
N GLY A 246 -19.79 5.95 12.50
CA GLY A 246 -19.53 7.39 12.67
C GLY A 246 -18.59 7.73 13.83
N LEU A 247 -18.01 6.73 14.48
CA LEU A 247 -17.03 6.91 15.54
C LEU A 247 -15.65 7.12 14.91
N GLY A 248 -15.14 8.32 14.93
CA GLY A 248 -13.86 8.69 14.29
C GLY A 248 -12.62 8.20 15.06
N ILE A 249 -12.45 6.88 15.26
CA ILE A 249 -11.26 6.34 15.91
C ILE A 249 -10.05 6.61 14.99
N PRO A 250 -8.97 7.24 15.52
CA PRO A 250 -7.76 7.48 14.73
C PRO A 250 -7.03 6.16 14.42
N GLY A 251 -6.12 6.19 13.44
CA GLY A 251 -5.24 5.07 13.11
C GLY A 251 -3.92 5.55 12.53
N LEU A 252 -2.90 4.70 12.53
CA LEU A 252 -1.59 5.05 11.99
C LEU A 252 -1.62 5.28 10.49
N SER A 253 -2.52 4.57 9.80
CA SER A 253 -2.72 4.66 8.36
C SER A 253 -4.15 5.08 8.03
N VAL A 254 -4.31 5.75 6.91
CA VAL A 254 -5.60 6.10 6.30
C VAL A 254 -5.68 5.50 4.90
N PHE A 255 -6.86 5.07 4.51
CA PHE A 255 -7.11 4.65 3.12
C PHE A 255 -8.29 5.39 2.51
N ALA A 256 -8.27 5.46 1.19
CA ALA A 256 -9.42 5.80 0.36
C ALA A 256 -9.56 4.76 -0.75
N LYS A 257 -10.79 4.30 -0.95
CA LYS A 257 -11.21 3.48 -2.09
C LYS A 257 -12.21 4.25 -2.92
N GLY A 258 -12.05 4.24 -4.23
CA GLY A 258 -12.94 4.96 -5.15
C GLY A 258 -12.73 4.55 -6.60
N GLN A 259 -13.39 5.27 -7.48
CA GLN A 259 -13.27 5.15 -8.93
C GLN A 259 -13.56 6.49 -9.59
N LEU A 260 -13.16 6.66 -10.85
CA LEU A 260 -13.49 7.86 -11.61
C LEU A 260 -15.02 8.03 -11.72
N ALA A 261 -15.48 9.27 -11.51
CA ALA A 261 -16.89 9.62 -11.62
C ALA A 261 -17.40 9.47 -13.06
N ASP A 262 -18.66 9.07 -13.22
CA ASP A 262 -19.37 9.19 -14.48
C ASP A 262 -19.54 10.68 -14.83
N ARG A 263 -19.15 11.04 -16.05
CA ARG A 263 -19.32 12.42 -16.55
C ARG A 263 -20.74 12.63 -17.02
#